data_e2c2be13df6f2add44228e39eca78e70
#
_entry.id   e2c2be13df6f2add44228e39eca78e70
#
_cell.length_a   1.000
_cell.length_b   1.000
_cell.length_c   1.000
_cell.angle_alpha   90.00
_cell.angle_beta   90.00
_cell.angle_gamma   90.00
#
_symmetry.space_group_name_H-M   'P 1'
#
loop_
_entity.id
_entity.type
_entity.pdbx_description
1 polymer ?
#
loop_
_entity_poly.entity_id
_entity_poly.type
_entity_poly.pdbx_seq_one_letter_code
_entity_poly.pdbx_strand_id
1 'polypeptide(L)'
;ELLKEAGLPDGVFNVVHCSNEDAEQLYTDPRIAAVSFVGSSGVAEYIYKTASAHGKRVQAFGAAKNHAIVMPDADLDATVNAIMGGAFGSAGERCMALPVVVAVGDETADKLIARLKPLVEALKVGPGCMRGQEENEMGPVVSDTHQ
;
A
#
# COMPACT_ATOMS: atom_id res chain seq x y z
N GLU A 1 19.11 14.78 -3.82
CA GLU A 1 19.80 15.34 -5.00
C GLU A 1 18.80 15.94 -5.98
N LEU A 2 17.85 15.20 -6.55
CA LEU A 2 16.87 15.71 -7.54
C LEU A 2 16.10 16.97 -7.09
N LEU A 3 15.67 17.02 -5.83
CA LEU A 3 15.00 18.21 -5.29
C LEU A 3 15.93 19.43 -5.22
N LYS A 4 17.20 19.21 -4.89
CA LYS A 4 18.21 20.27 -4.87
C LYS A 4 18.52 20.78 -6.29
N GLU A 5 18.66 19.88 -7.26
CA GLU A 5 18.80 20.23 -8.68
C GLU A 5 17.58 21.00 -9.20
N ALA A 6 16.38 20.69 -8.70
CA ALA A 6 15.15 21.44 -9.00
C ALA A 6 15.04 22.78 -8.27
N GLY A 7 16.05 23.18 -7.48
CA GLY A 7 16.10 24.48 -6.81
C GLY A 7 15.49 24.50 -5.40
N LEU A 8 15.22 23.34 -4.78
CA LEU A 8 14.75 23.33 -3.40
C LEU A 8 15.88 23.73 -2.45
N PRO A 9 15.69 24.73 -1.58
CA PRO A 9 16.71 25.14 -0.61
C PRO A 9 17.07 24.01 0.36
N ASP A 10 18.34 23.98 0.80
CA ASP A 10 18.80 23.01 1.81
C ASP A 10 18.00 23.15 3.11
N GLY A 11 17.65 22.02 3.73
CA GLY A 11 16.90 21.94 4.99
C GLY A 11 15.37 21.94 4.85
N VAL A 12 14.82 22.24 3.66
CA VAL A 12 13.36 22.22 3.43
C VAL A 12 12.79 20.77 3.40
N PHE A 13 13.56 19.83 2.87
CA PHE A 13 13.22 18.42 2.82
C PHE A 13 14.34 17.58 3.43
N ASN A 14 14.01 16.79 4.45
CA ASN A 14 14.96 15.94 5.15
C ASN A 14 14.40 14.53 5.27
N VAL A 15 15.23 13.50 5.09
CA VAL A 15 14.89 12.10 5.29
C VAL A 15 15.68 11.58 6.49
N VAL A 16 14.96 11.05 7.47
CA VAL A 16 15.55 10.49 8.70
C VAL A 16 15.01 9.08 8.88
N HIS A 17 15.90 8.11 9.05
CA HIS A 17 15.56 6.77 9.49
C HIS A 17 15.75 6.69 11.00
N CYS A 18 14.74 6.26 11.72
CA CYS A 18 14.77 6.18 13.17
C CYS A 18 13.97 4.97 13.67
N SER A 19 14.16 4.63 14.93
CA SER A 19 13.34 3.66 15.65
C SER A 19 11.94 4.23 15.93
N ASN A 20 10.99 3.37 16.32
CA ASN A 20 9.68 3.83 16.77
C ASN A 20 9.77 4.70 18.04
N GLU A 21 10.72 4.39 18.91
CA GLU A 21 10.99 5.15 20.14
C GLU A 21 11.49 6.56 19.83
N ASP A 22 12.43 6.69 18.90
CA ASP A 22 12.94 8.00 18.47
C ASP A 22 11.88 8.81 17.72
N ALA A 23 11.00 8.15 16.96
CA ALA A 23 9.91 8.79 16.23
C ALA A 23 8.91 9.49 17.15
N GLU A 24 8.82 9.13 18.43
CA GLU A 24 7.93 9.78 19.39
C GLU A 24 8.24 11.28 19.56
N GLN A 25 9.49 11.66 19.42
CA GLN A 25 9.89 13.07 19.45
C GLN A 25 9.19 13.89 18.34
N LEU A 26 8.87 13.28 17.19
CA LEU A 26 8.14 13.96 16.12
C LEU A 26 6.71 14.33 16.54
N TYR A 27 6.12 13.57 17.44
CA TYR A 27 4.73 13.78 17.90
C TYR A 27 4.63 14.77 19.07
N THR A 28 5.73 14.95 19.80
CA THR A 28 5.74 15.72 21.05
C THR A 28 6.52 17.03 20.95
N ASP A 29 7.56 17.14 20.11
CA ASP A 29 8.43 18.32 20.00
C ASP A 29 7.63 19.57 19.54
N PRO A 30 7.63 20.68 20.30
CA PRO A 30 6.84 21.87 20.00
C PRO A 30 7.25 22.60 18.71
N ARG A 31 8.42 22.31 18.16
CA ARG A 31 8.90 22.89 16.89
C ARG A 31 8.21 22.26 15.67
N ILE A 32 7.58 21.08 15.82
CA ILE A 32 6.86 20.39 14.77
C ILE A 32 5.40 20.76 14.84
N ALA A 33 4.88 21.47 13.85
CA ALA A 33 3.53 22.01 13.83
C ALA A 33 2.46 21.01 13.32
N ALA A 34 2.84 20.03 12.52
CA ALA A 34 1.90 19.09 11.93
C ALA A 34 2.55 17.72 11.70
N VAL A 35 1.73 16.66 11.74
CA VAL A 35 2.12 15.28 11.47
C VAL A 35 1.18 14.68 10.44
N SER A 36 1.73 14.00 9.43
CA SER A 36 0.98 13.16 8.49
C SER A 36 1.53 11.75 8.55
N PHE A 37 0.65 10.78 8.73
CA PHE A 37 1.00 9.37 8.91
C PHE A 37 0.08 8.45 8.11
N VAL A 38 0.65 7.39 7.58
CA VAL A 38 -0.08 6.26 6.99
C VAL A 38 0.56 4.96 7.49
N GLY A 39 -0.26 4.04 8.01
CA GLY A 39 0.23 2.75 8.50
C GLY A 39 -0.87 1.93 9.17
N SER A 40 -0.50 1.10 10.16
CA SER A 40 -1.48 0.28 10.89
C SER A 40 -2.43 1.14 11.72
N SER A 41 -3.68 0.67 11.89
CA SER A 41 -4.71 1.45 12.60
C SER A 41 -4.34 1.76 14.05
N GLY A 42 -3.70 0.83 14.77
CA GLY A 42 -3.26 1.07 16.16
C GLY A 42 -2.21 2.17 16.26
N VAL A 43 -1.24 2.18 15.34
CA VAL A 43 -0.21 3.23 15.29
C VAL A 43 -0.80 4.56 14.85
N ALA A 44 -1.70 4.57 13.86
CA ALA A 44 -2.40 5.77 13.42
C ALA A 44 -3.20 6.42 14.55
N GLU A 45 -3.91 5.60 15.34
CA GLU A 45 -4.67 6.06 16.51
C GLU A 45 -3.75 6.65 17.59
N TYR A 46 -2.65 5.97 17.89
CA TYR A 46 -1.66 6.44 18.85
C TYR A 46 -1.08 7.81 18.44
N ILE A 47 -0.63 7.93 17.20
CA ILE A 47 -0.09 9.18 16.65
C ILE A 47 -1.12 10.30 16.68
N TYR A 48 -2.36 9.99 16.27
CA TYR A 48 -3.43 10.98 16.30
C TYR A 48 -3.66 11.53 17.69
N LYS A 49 -3.79 10.65 18.69
CA LYS A 49 -4.01 11.03 20.09
C LYS A 49 -2.83 11.83 20.65
N THR A 50 -1.61 11.33 20.46
CA THR A 50 -0.40 11.93 21.02
C THR A 50 -0.11 13.29 20.40
N ALA A 51 -0.07 13.40 19.11
CA ALA A 51 0.26 14.66 18.43
C ALA A 51 -0.84 15.72 18.61
N SER A 52 -2.13 15.32 18.62
CA SER A 52 -3.24 16.25 18.91
C SER A 52 -3.17 16.79 20.34
N ALA A 53 -2.81 15.96 21.32
CA ALA A 53 -2.62 16.37 22.70
C ALA A 53 -1.49 17.42 22.87
N HIS A 54 -0.51 17.41 21.94
CA HIS A 54 0.56 18.40 21.88
C HIS A 54 0.26 19.59 20.93
N GLY A 55 -1.01 19.81 20.59
CA GLY A 55 -1.46 20.96 19.82
C GLY A 55 -1.08 20.94 18.33
N LYS A 56 -0.71 19.79 17.79
CA LYS A 56 -0.31 19.65 16.36
C LYS A 56 -1.53 19.42 15.48
N ARG A 57 -1.41 19.82 14.22
CA ARG A 57 -2.34 19.35 13.17
C ARG A 57 -1.96 17.92 12.81
N VAL A 58 -2.93 17.01 12.76
CA VAL A 58 -2.69 15.60 12.53
C VAL A 58 -3.56 15.08 11.40
N GLN A 59 -2.91 14.35 10.49
CA GLN A 59 -3.55 13.50 9.50
C GLN A 59 -3.00 12.09 9.68
N ALA A 60 -3.82 11.16 10.14
CA ALA A 60 -3.40 9.78 10.39
C ALA A 60 -4.36 8.81 9.72
N PHE A 61 -3.86 8.03 8.79
CA PHE A 61 -4.60 7.00 8.06
C PHE A 61 -4.17 5.62 8.53
N GLY A 62 -5.16 4.79 8.86
CA GLY A 62 -4.98 3.41 9.27
C GLY A 62 -5.09 2.41 8.11
N ALA A 63 -5.32 1.15 8.46
CA ALA A 63 -5.50 0.06 7.53
C ALA A 63 -6.76 0.23 6.66
N ALA A 64 -6.73 -0.39 5.49
CA ALA A 64 -7.84 -0.42 4.54
C ALA A 64 -8.18 -1.86 4.14
N LYS A 65 -9.42 -2.08 3.69
CA LYS A 65 -9.90 -3.31 3.07
C LYS A 65 -10.75 -2.95 1.86
N ASN A 66 -10.12 -2.73 0.72
CA ASN A 66 -10.81 -2.29 -0.49
C ASN A 66 -11.60 -3.46 -1.12
N HIS A 67 -12.75 -3.15 -1.66
CA HIS A 67 -13.63 -4.11 -2.32
C HIS A 67 -13.85 -3.69 -3.77
N ALA A 68 -13.70 -4.63 -4.69
CA ALA A 68 -14.15 -4.47 -6.07
C ALA A 68 -15.47 -5.19 -6.28
N ILE A 69 -16.39 -4.59 -7.02
CA ILE A 69 -17.67 -5.21 -7.40
C ILE A 69 -17.62 -5.49 -8.89
N VAL A 70 -17.84 -6.75 -9.29
CA VAL A 70 -17.88 -7.19 -10.68
C VAL A 70 -19.32 -7.47 -11.08
N MET A 71 -19.84 -6.65 -11.99
CA MET A 71 -21.20 -6.78 -12.52
C MET A 71 -21.26 -7.81 -13.64
N PRO A 72 -22.43 -8.41 -13.92
CA PRO A 72 -22.59 -9.42 -14.97
C PRO A 72 -22.25 -8.96 -16.39
N ASP A 73 -22.36 -7.68 -16.66
CA ASP A 73 -22.05 -7.01 -17.93
C ASP A 73 -20.63 -6.43 -18.01
N ALA A 74 -19.79 -6.69 -17.00
CA ALA A 74 -18.41 -6.24 -17.01
C ALA A 74 -17.60 -6.93 -18.12
N ASP A 75 -16.67 -6.17 -18.73
CA ASP A 75 -15.62 -6.75 -19.57
C ASP A 75 -14.69 -7.60 -18.69
N LEU A 76 -14.82 -8.93 -18.79
CA LEU A 76 -14.08 -9.85 -17.94
C LEU A 76 -12.57 -9.85 -18.19
N ASP A 77 -12.11 -9.61 -19.42
CA ASP A 77 -10.68 -9.60 -19.73
C ASP A 77 -10.02 -8.35 -19.14
N ALA A 78 -10.64 -7.19 -19.30
CA ALA A 78 -10.21 -5.96 -18.65
C ALA A 78 -10.28 -6.08 -17.12
N THR A 79 -11.35 -6.67 -16.59
CA THR A 79 -11.55 -6.89 -15.15
C THR A 79 -10.46 -7.79 -14.54
N VAL A 80 -10.15 -8.92 -15.18
CA VAL A 80 -9.11 -9.84 -14.71
C VAL A 80 -7.74 -9.17 -14.70
N ASN A 81 -7.39 -8.43 -15.76
CA ASN A 81 -6.13 -7.68 -15.81
C ASN A 81 -6.04 -6.62 -14.70
N ALA A 82 -7.14 -5.90 -14.45
CA ALA A 82 -7.21 -4.92 -13.37
C ALA A 82 -7.07 -5.57 -11.97
N ILE A 83 -7.70 -6.73 -11.75
CA ILE A 83 -7.59 -7.48 -10.49
C ILE A 83 -6.16 -8.00 -10.32
N MET A 84 -5.52 -8.57 -11.35
CA MET A 84 -4.13 -9.03 -11.27
C MET A 84 -3.21 -7.90 -10.82
N GLY A 85 -3.28 -6.74 -11.44
CA GLY A 85 -2.47 -5.57 -11.05
C GLY A 85 -2.84 -5.01 -9.67
N GLY A 86 -4.13 -4.94 -9.36
CA GLY A 86 -4.64 -4.35 -8.13
C GLY A 86 -4.49 -5.24 -6.89
N ALA A 87 -4.66 -6.55 -7.03
CA ALA A 87 -4.59 -7.48 -5.92
C ALA A 87 -3.17 -7.98 -5.63
N PHE A 88 -2.39 -8.27 -6.68
CA PHE A 88 -1.07 -8.91 -6.56
C PHE A 88 0.11 -7.94 -6.74
N GLY A 89 -0.11 -6.75 -7.26
CA GLY A 89 0.94 -5.73 -7.35
C GLY A 89 1.53 -5.42 -5.97
N SER A 90 2.86 -5.42 -5.84
CA SER A 90 3.60 -5.29 -4.57
C SER A 90 3.14 -6.31 -3.51
N ALA A 91 2.88 -7.55 -3.89
CA ALA A 91 2.40 -8.61 -3.00
C ALA A 91 1.13 -8.24 -2.20
N GLY A 92 0.26 -7.38 -2.76
CA GLY A 92 -0.95 -6.89 -2.09
C GLY A 92 -0.73 -5.86 -0.99
N GLU A 93 0.50 -5.34 -0.84
CA GLU A 93 0.87 -4.40 0.23
C GLU A 93 0.62 -2.92 -0.11
N ARG A 94 -0.07 -2.63 -1.22
CA ARG A 94 -0.47 -1.26 -1.55
C ARG A 94 -1.70 -0.85 -0.74
N CYS A 95 -1.76 0.41 -0.33
CA CYS A 95 -2.95 0.98 0.32
C CYS A 95 -4.22 0.90 -0.54
N MET A 96 -4.07 0.85 -1.88
CA MET A 96 -5.14 0.71 -2.87
C MET A 96 -5.29 -0.73 -3.40
N ALA A 97 -4.62 -1.73 -2.79
CA ALA A 97 -4.79 -3.12 -3.20
C ALA A 97 -6.24 -3.58 -3.07
N LEU A 98 -6.63 -4.53 -3.91
CA LEU A 98 -8.00 -5.11 -3.96
C LEU A 98 -8.01 -6.50 -3.31
N PRO A 99 -8.05 -6.61 -1.96
CA PRO A 99 -8.03 -7.90 -1.27
C PRO A 99 -9.38 -8.64 -1.35
N VAL A 100 -10.45 -7.98 -1.77
CA VAL A 100 -11.78 -8.56 -1.87
C VAL A 100 -12.41 -8.23 -3.21
N VAL A 101 -12.95 -9.26 -3.85
CA VAL A 101 -13.76 -9.13 -5.07
C VAL A 101 -15.15 -9.73 -4.80
N VAL A 102 -16.18 -8.92 -5.06
CA VAL A 102 -17.58 -9.31 -4.95
C VAL A 102 -18.16 -9.45 -6.36
N ALA A 103 -18.32 -10.68 -6.82
CA ALA A 103 -18.97 -10.95 -8.09
C ALA A 103 -20.50 -10.99 -7.93
N VAL A 104 -21.22 -10.29 -8.79
CA VAL A 104 -22.69 -10.26 -8.75
C VAL A 104 -23.26 -11.43 -9.56
N GLY A 105 -23.80 -12.43 -8.86
CA GLY A 105 -24.35 -13.66 -9.40
C GLY A 105 -23.32 -14.76 -9.62
N ASP A 106 -23.78 -16.02 -9.47
CA ASP A 106 -22.93 -17.20 -9.51
C ASP A 106 -22.23 -17.38 -10.85
N GLU A 107 -22.95 -17.11 -11.96
CA GLU A 107 -22.36 -17.19 -13.31
C GLU A 107 -21.19 -16.21 -13.50
N THR A 108 -21.30 -15.00 -12.95
CA THR A 108 -20.22 -14.00 -12.99
C THR A 108 -19.02 -14.48 -12.17
N ALA A 109 -19.29 -15.04 -10.99
CA ALA A 109 -18.25 -15.60 -10.12
C ALA A 109 -17.51 -16.75 -10.80
N ASP A 110 -18.22 -17.72 -11.37
CA ASP A 110 -17.63 -18.87 -12.05
C ASP A 110 -16.77 -18.46 -13.23
N LYS A 111 -17.26 -17.56 -14.07
CA LYS A 111 -16.52 -17.03 -15.22
C LYS A 111 -15.26 -16.26 -14.78
N LEU A 112 -15.35 -15.46 -13.73
CA LEU A 112 -14.22 -14.71 -13.18
C LEU A 112 -13.16 -15.65 -12.63
N ILE A 113 -13.55 -16.63 -11.80
CA ILE A 113 -12.63 -17.60 -11.22
C ILE A 113 -11.93 -18.42 -12.30
N ALA A 114 -12.67 -18.89 -13.32
CA ALA A 114 -12.11 -19.68 -14.41
C ALA A 114 -11.01 -18.94 -15.19
N ARG A 115 -11.10 -17.61 -15.27
CA ARG A 115 -10.10 -16.79 -15.96
C ARG A 115 -8.97 -16.31 -15.05
N LEU A 116 -9.29 -15.94 -13.81
CA LEU A 116 -8.32 -15.39 -12.86
C LEU A 116 -7.36 -16.45 -12.32
N LYS A 117 -7.90 -17.63 -11.95
CA LYS A 117 -7.12 -18.68 -11.30
C LYS A 117 -5.88 -19.10 -12.09
N PRO A 118 -5.93 -19.40 -13.41
CA PRO A 118 -4.74 -19.77 -14.16
C PRO A 118 -3.66 -18.69 -14.17
N LEU A 119 -4.03 -17.42 -14.20
CA LEU A 119 -3.09 -16.29 -14.19
C LEU A 119 -2.40 -16.16 -12.84
N VAL A 120 -3.15 -16.33 -11.74
CA VAL A 120 -2.57 -16.33 -10.40
C VAL A 120 -1.60 -17.49 -10.21
N GLU A 121 -1.95 -18.70 -10.69
CA GLU A 121 -1.09 -19.88 -10.60
C GLU A 121 0.18 -19.76 -11.46
N ALA A 122 0.12 -18.99 -12.54
CA ALA A 122 1.27 -18.75 -13.43
C ALA A 122 2.15 -17.58 -13.00
N LEU A 123 1.75 -16.80 -11.98
CA LEU A 123 2.44 -15.59 -11.56
C LEU A 123 3.86 -15.91 -11.11
N LYS A 124 4.85 -15.27 -11.74
CA LYS A 124 6.25 -15.41 -11.38
C LYS A 124 6.60 -14.54 -10.18
N VAL A 125 6.92 -15.16 -9.05
CA VAL A 125 7.26 -14.50 -7.80
C VAL A 125 8.76 -14.58 -7.54
N GLY A 126 9.36 -13.44 -7.22
CA GLY A 126 10.78 -13.37 -6.87
C GLY A 126 11.31 -11.95 -6.80
N PRO A 127 12.60 -11.77 -6.45
CA PRO A 127 13.20 -10.44 -6.34
C PRO A 127 13.25 -9.73 -7.70
N GLY A 128 12.68 -8.55 -7.81
CA GLY A 128 12.62 -7.75 -9.04
C GLY A 128 13.87 -6.91 -9.34
N CYS A 129 14.80 -6.80 -8.37
CA CYS A 129 15.97 -5.92 -8.49
C CYS A 129 17.26 -6.64 -8.92
N MET A 130 17.23 -7.95 -9.09
CA MET A 130 18.40 -8.74 -9.50
C MET A 130 18.48 -8.91 -11.01
N ARG A 131 19.68 -8.69 -11.57
CA ARG A 131 19.92 -8.96 -13.00
C ARG A 131 19.61 -10.43 -13.34
N GLY A 132 18.89 -10.66 -14.43
CA GLY A 132 18.46 -11.97 -14.85
C GLY A 132 17.17 -12.47 -14.17
N GLN A 133 16.51 -11.63 -13.41
CA GLN A 133 15.23 -11.91 -12.76
C GLN A 133 14.16 -10.84 -13.08
N GLU A 134 14.36 -10.12 -14.16
CA GLU A 134 13.46 -9.08 -14.66
C GLU A 134 12.09 -9.63 -15.09
N GLU A 135 11.97 -10.95 -15.24
CA GLU A 135 10.72 -11.63 -15.56
C GLU A 135 9.79 -11.84 -14.35
N ASN A 136 10.25 -11.55 -13.13
CA ASN A 136 9.38 -11.65 -11.96
C ASN A 136 8.31 -10.56 -11.98
N GLU A 137 7.06 -10.96 -11.80
CA GLU A 137 5.89 -10.11 -11.88
C GLU A 137 5.43 -9.60 -10.51
N MET A 138 5.80 -10.32 -9.45
CA MET A 138 5.49 -9.95 -8.07
C MET A 138 6.73 -10.14 -7.19
N GLY A 139 7.06 -9.12 -6.39
CA GLY A 139 8.10 -9.18 -5.39
C GLY A 139 7.68 -9.96 -4.14
N PRO A 140 8.63 -10.28 -3.23
CA PRO A 140 8.30 -10.86 -1.93
C PRO A 140 7.59 -9.83 -1.03
N VAL A 141 6.94 -10.30 0.02
CA VAL A 141 6.48 -9.45 1.13
C VAL A 141 7.68 -8.82 1.85
N VAL A 142 7.46 -7.67 2.51
CA VAL A 142 8.54 -6.86 3.11
C VAL A 142 9.24 -7.58 4.27
N SER A 143 8.50 -8.34 5.06
CA SER A 143 9.05 -9.07 6.21
C SER A 143 8.16 -10.24 6.60
N ASP A 144 8.68 -11.13 7.46
CA ASP A 144 7.96 -12.29 7.99
C ASP A 144 6.64 -11.90 8.70
N THR A 145 6.58 -10.69 9.25
CA THR A 145 5.35 -10.18 9.90
C THR A 145 4.22 -9.94 8.90
N HIS A 146 4.54 -9.80 7.62
CA HIS A 146 3.58 -9.56 6.54
C HIS A 146 3.16 -10.86 5.83
N GLN A 147 3.73 -11.99 6.18
CA GLN A 147 3.39 -13.31 5.68
C GLN A 147 2.16 -13.88 6.39
#